data_8ab86f244d28e0198bb50505c7585b47
#
_entry.id   8ab86f244d28e0198bb50505c7585b47
#
_cell.length_a   1.000
_cell.length_b   1.000
_cell.length_c   1.000
_cell.angle_alpha   90.00
_cell.angle_beta   90.00
_cell.angle_gamma   90.00
#
_symmetry.space_group_name_H-M   'P 1'
#
loop_
_entity.id
_entity.type
_entity.pdbx_description
1 polymer ?
#
loop_
_entity_poly.entity_id
_entity_poly.type
_entity_poly.pdbx_seq_one_letter_code
_entity_poly.pdbx_strand_id
1 'polypeptide(L)'
;MIVAKVMTKKPRYVRPQTSVNDVRELMAKEKIGKLPVLDDNDRLVGIITKKDLMQSSPSSGTTLDMYEISYLLAKLKAEKIMTKPVITVQETEVVEEAAKIMADKEIGCLPVLKGSLLVGIITESDLFRCFVEMFGARYGGVRVIFCLDEKPGQLAKFTEKIANAS
;
A
#
# COMPACT_ATOMS: atom_id res chain seq x y z
N MET A 1 -2.96 -0.76 16.16
CA MET A 1 -1.60 -1.20 15.67
C MET A 1 -1.04 -0.08 14.80
N ILE A 2 0.30 0.17 14.80
CA ILE A 2 0.89 1.24 13.96
C ILE A 2 1.36 0.72 12.62
N VAL A 3 1.34 1.58 11.61
CA VAL A 3 1.73 1.30 10.21
C VAL A 3 3.14 0.72 10.09
N ALA A 4 4.11 1.23 10.87
CA ALA A 4 5.50 0.74 10.88
C ALA A 4 5.66 -0.77 11.18
N LYS A 5 4.66 -1.39 11.84
CA LYS A 5 4.69 -2.82 12.20
C LYS A 5 4.19 -3.73 11.07
N VAL A 6 3.35 -3.21 10.17
CA VAL A 6 2.67 -4.00 9.12
C VAL A 6 3.14 -3.67 7.70
N MET A 7 3.73 -2.50 7.50
CA MET A 7 4.21 -2.05 6.18
C MET A 7 5.34 -2.92 5.62
N THR A 8 5.48 -2.97 4.31
CA THR A 8 6.70 -3.43 3.64
C THR A 8 7.77 -2.36 3.80
N LYS A 9 8.87 -2.71 4.48
CA LYS A 9 10.01 -1.81 4.72
C LYS A 9 10.93 -1.76 3.51
N LYS A 10 11.63 -0.61 3.31
CA LYS A 10 12.60 -0.39 2.23
C LYS A 10 12.00 -0.79 0.86
N PRO A 11 10.90 -0.17 0.44
CA PRO A 11 10.26 -0.52 -0.82
C PRO A 11 11.21 -0.26 -2.00
N ARG A 12 11.07 -1.05 -3.07
CA ARG A 12 11.71 -0.71 -4.34
C ARG A 12 11.12 0.60 -4.85
N TYR A 13 11.93 1.38 -5.51
CA TYR A 13 11.54 2.67 -6.09
C TYR A 13 12.22 2.87 -7.44
N VAL A 14 11.80 3.86 -8.17
CA VAL A 14 12.40 4.27 -9.45
C VAL A 14 12.63 5.79 -9.45
N ARG A 15 13.41 6.26 -10.42
CA ARG A 15 13.64 7.69 -10.65
C ARG A 15 12.68 8.22 -11.72
N PRO A 16 12.40 9.54 -11.76
CA PRO A 16 11.54 10.16 -12.79
C PRO A 16 11.99 9.84 -14.22
N GLN A 17 13.30 9.70 -14.43
CA GLN A 17 13.89 9.43 -15.74
C GLN A 17 13.99 7.94 -16.11
N THR A 18 13.59 7.03 -15.20
CA THR A 18 13.50 5.59 -15.50
C THR A 18 12.53 5.35 -16.64
N SER A 19 12.88 4.50 -17.62
CA SER A 19 11.96 4.16 -18.71
C SER A 19 10.75 3.35 -18.21
N VAL A 20 9.62 3.49 -18.88
CA VAL A 20 8.42 2.70 -18.54
C VAL A 20 8.67 1.21 -18.76
N ASN A 21 9.53 0.85 -19.70
CA ASN A 21 9.93 -0.54 -19.90
C ASN A 21 10.68 -1.10 -18.67
N ASP A 22 11.68 -0.36 -18.16
CA ASP A 22 12.42 -0.76 -16.96
C ASP A 22 11.51 -0.84 -15.72
N VAL A 23 10.54 0.08 -15.58
CA VAL A 23 9.53 0.03 -14.52
C VAL A 23 8.73 -1.28 -14.61
N ARG A 24 8.28 -1.65 -15.82
CA ARG A 24 7.54 -2.88 -16.08
C ARG A 24 8.36 -4.12 -15.72
N GLU A 25 9.62 -4.17 -16.17
CA GLU A 25 10.54 -5.28 -15.90
C GLU A 25 10.80 -5.42 -14.40
N LEU A 26 11.05 -4.30 -13.70
CA LEU A 26 11.25 -4.29 -12.27
C LEU A 26 10.01 -4.81 -11.52
N MET A 27 8.81 -4.35 -11.89
CA MET A 27 7.57 -4.84 -11.28
C MET A 27 7.36 -6.34 -11.52
N ALA A 28 7.67 -6.84 -12.71
CA ALA A 28 7.55 -8.25 -13.06
C ALA A 28 8.56 -9.11 -12.27
N LYS A 29 9.83 -8.70 -12.26
CA LYS A 29 10.94 -9.40 -11.59
C LYS A 29 10.71 -9.49 -10.08
N GLU A 30 10.34 -8.39 -9.44
CA GLU A 30 10.14 -8.32 -7.98
C GLU A 30 8.71 -8.77 -7.57
N LYS A 31 7.84 -9.09 -8.53
CA LYS A 31 6.41 -9.46 -8.32
C LYS A 31 5.64 -8.42 -7.53
N ILE A 32 5.91 -7.15 -7.77
CA ILE A 32 5.25 -6.02 -7.13
C ILE A 32 4.35 -5.27 -8.11
N GLY A 33 3.38 -4.55 -7.60
CA GLY A 33 2.39 -3.83 -8.42
C GLY A 33 2.39 -2.32 -8.21
N LYS A 34 3.29 -1.81 -7.37
CA LYS A 34 3.32 -0.42 -6.95
C LYS A 34 4.76 0.00 -6.71
N LEU A 35 5.19 1.12 -7.29
CA LEU A 35 6.54 1.65 -7.17
C LEU A 35 6.49 3.14 -6.85
N PRO A 36 7.00 3.57 -5.69
CA PRO A 36 7.29 4.96 -5.43
C PRO A 36 8.30 5.53 -6.43
N VAL A 37 8.17 6.79 -6.78
CA VAL A 37 9.12 7.54 -7.61
C VAL A 37 9.80 8.57 -6.73
N LEU A 38 11.12 8.50 -6.63
CA LEU A 38 11.94 9.42 -5.84
C LEU A 38 12.78 10.31 -6.77
N ASP A 39 12.87 11.59 -6.44
CA ASP A 39 13.80 12.51 -7.12
C ASP A 39 15.26 12.28 -6.70
N ASP A 40 16.19 13.04 -7.27
CA ASP A 40 17.62 12.91 -6.99
C ASP A 40 18.01 13.28 -5.54
N ASN A 41 17.10 13.90 -4.81
CA ASN A 41 17.23 14.21 -3.38
C ASN A 41 16.53 13.18 -2.48
N ASP A 42 16.15 12.02 -3.03
CA ASP A 42 15.39 10.95 -2.38
C ASP A 42 14.01 11.38 -1.82
N ARG A 43 13.42 12.44 -2.38
CA ARG A 43 12.08 12.88 -2.04
C ARG A 43 11.05 12.15 -2.90
N LEU A 44 9.95 11.77 -2.27
CA LEU A 44 8.83 11.15 -2.97
C LEU A 44 8.11 12.16 -3.86
N VAL A 45 8.14 11.94 -5.18
CA VAL A 45 7.57 12.85 -6.19
C VAL A 45 6.44 12.23 -7.00
N GLY A 46 6.24 10.92 -6.88
CA GLY A 46 5.18 10.20 -7.60
C GLY A 46 5.04 8.76 -7.12
N ILE A 47 4.02 8.10 -7.63
CA ILE A 47 3.81 6.65 -7.50
C ILE A 47 3.34 6.09 -8.82
N ILE A 48 3.80 4.89 -9.18
CA ILE A 48 3.38 4.15 -10.36
C ILE A 48 2.76 2.84 -9.93
N THR A 49 1.61 2.52 -10.50
CA THR A 49 0.88 1.27 -10.28
C THR A 49 0.80 0.45 -11.57
N LYS A 50 0.39 -0.83 -11.47
CA LYS A 50 0.09 -1.63 -12.66
C LYS A 50 -0.98 -1.00 -13.56
N LYS A 51 -1.94 -0.26 -12.97
CA LYS A 51 -2.98 0.44 -13.71
C LYS A 51 -2.37 1.54 -14.59
N ASP A 52 -1.42 2.31 -14.07
CA ASP A 52 -0.73 3.35 -14.84
C ASP A 52 0.06 2.77 -16.01
N LEU A 53 0.73 1.61 -15.79
CA LEU A 53 1.42 0.89 -16.86
C LEU A 53 0.45 0.37 -17.94
N MET A 54 -0.72 -0.12 -17.56
CA MET A 54 -1.73 -0.58 -18.51
C MET A 54 -2.28 0.58 -19.35
N GLN A 55 -2.55 1.72 -18.70
CA GLN A 55 -3.05 2.92 -19.39
C GLN A 55 -2.02 3.57 -20.31
N SER A 56 -0.73 3.42 -20.00
CA SER A 56 0.36 3.94 -20.82
C SER A 56 0.73 3.04 -22.00
N SER A 57 0.18 1.83 -22.04
CA SER A 57 0.39 0.90 -23.15
C SER A 57 -0.55 1.23 -24.33
N PRO A 58 -0.11 1.09 -25.59
CA PRO A 58 -0.99 1.20 -26.74
C PRO A 58 -2.18 0.25 -26.60
N SER A 59 -3.36 0.68 -27.07
CA SER A 59 -4.55 -0.17 -27.03
C SER A 59 -4.37 -1.41 -27.92
N SER A 60 -5.09 -2.49 -27.59
CA SER A 60 -5.10 -3.74 -28.38
C SER A 60 -5.54 -3.56 -29.84
N GLY A 61 -6.05 -2.39 -30.21
CA GLY A 61 -6.44 -2.04 -31.59
C GLY A 61 -5.35 -1.27 -32.36
N THR A 62 -4.14 -1.11 -31.80
CA THR A 62 -3.05 -0.45 -32.51
C THR A 62 -2.51 -1.29 -33.67
N THR A 63 -2.10 -0.63 -34.76
CA THR A 63 -1.42 -1.27 -35.90
C THR A 63 0.10 -1.37 -35.68
N LEU A 64 0.60 -0.88 -34.53
CA LEU A 64 2.03 -0.92 -34.20
C LEU A 64 2.49 -2.35 -33.93
N ASP A 65 3.67 -2.69 -34.44
CA ASP A 65 4.30 -3.97 -34.13
C ASP A 65 4.93 -3.98 -32.71
N MET A 66 5.36 -5.15 -32.26
CA MET A 66 5.93 -5.32 -30.92
C MET A 66 7.23 -4.53 -30.72
N TYR A 67 8.01 -4.31 -31.78
CA TYR A 67 9.26 -3.56 -31.72
C TYR A 67 8.99 -2.06 -31.59
N GLU A 68 8.00 -1.54 -32.33
CA GLU A 68 7.57 -0.16 -32.24
C GLU A 68 7.00 0.17 -30.86
N ILE A 69 6.18 -0.73 -30.29
CA ILE A 69 5.66 -0.59 -28.93
C ILE A 69 6.80 -0.56 -27.91
N SER A 70 7.74 -1.51 -27.98
CA SER A 70 8.91 -1.57 -27.09
C SER A 70 9.77 -0.31 -27.19
N TYR A 71 9.98 0.20 -28.39
CA TYR A 71 10.72 1.44 -28.61
C TYR A 71 10.03 2.66 -27.99
N LEU A 72 8.72 2.78 -28.15
CA LEU A 72 7.95 3.88 -27.55
C LEU A 72 7.98 3.82 -26.03
N LEU A 73 7.80 2.63 -25.44
CA LEU A 73 7.85 2.43 -23.99
C LEU A 73 9.25 2.67 -23.41
N ALA A 74 10.32 2.38 -24.17
CA ALA A 74 11.69 2.69 -23.75
C ALA A 74 11.96 4.20 -23.70
N LYS A 75 11.33 4.97 -24.59
CA LYS A 75 11.42 6.45 -24.59
C LYS A 75 10.53 7.11 -23.55
N LEU A 76 9.39 6.52 -23.22
CA LEU A 76 8.46 7.05 -22.23
C LEU A 76 9.07 6.93 -20.84
N LYS A 77 9.04 8.02 -20.07
CA LYS A 77 9.65 8.12 -18.74
C LYS A 77 8.62 7.98 -17.63
N ALA A 78 9.05 7.48 -16.48
CA ALA A 78 8.25 7.29 -15.26
C ALA A 78 7.48 8.56 -14.88
N GLU A 79 8.12 9.73 -14.98
CA GLU A 79 7.51 11.04 -14.68
C GLU A 79 6.26 11.37 -15.49
N LYS A 80 6.11 10.77 -16.68
CA LYS A 80 4.96 11.00 -17.56
C LYS A 80 3.74 10.16 -17.23
N ILE A 81 3.95 9.05 -16.53
CA ILE A 81 2.88 8.11 -16.19
C ILE A 81 2.59 8.04 -14.68
N MET A 82 3.48 8.56 -13.83
CA MET A 82 3.30 8.53 -12.39
C MET A 82 2.11 9.38 -11.94
N THR A 83 1.37 8.87 -10.96
CA THR A 83 0.34 9.63 -10.24
C THR A 83 0.98 10.62 -9.28
N LYS A 84 0.53 11.87 -9.31
CA LYS A 84 0.89 12.96 -8.40
C LYS A 84 -0.28 13.94 -8.23
N PRO A 85 -0.47 14.60 -7.04
CA PRO A 85 0.32 14.42 -5.83
C PRO A 85 0.13 13.04 -5.19
N VAL A 86 1.12 12.58 -4.41
CA VAL A 86 1.06 11.27 -3.75
C VAL A 86 0.44 11.43 -2.36
N ILE A 87 -0.57 10.62 -2.07
CA ILE A 87 -1.14 10.53 -0.72
C ILE A 87 -0.24 9.58 0.09
N THR A 88 0.19 10.02 1.27
CA THR A 88 1.13 9.31 2.13
C THR A 88 0.61 9.19 3.55
N VAL A 89 1.26 8.36 4.36
CA VAL A 89 0.99 8.22 5.79
C VAL A 89 2.31 8.21 6.58
N GLN A 90 2.29 8.67 7.83
CA GLN A 90 3.47 8.59 8.70
C GLN A 90 3.61 7.16 9.28
N GLU A 91 4.85 6.73 9.54
CA GLU A 91 5.13 5.39 10.11
C GLU A 91 4.50 5.16 11.48
N THR A 92 4.24 6.23 12.22
CA THR A 92 3.62 6.23 13.56
C THR A 92 2.11 6.17 13.53
N GLU A 93 1.49 6.37 12.36
CA GLU A 93 0.04 6.37 12.21
C GLU A 93 -0.56 5.00 12.51
N VAL A 94 -1.83 4.97 12.91
CA VAL A 94 -2.55 3.73 13.16
C VAL A 94 -3.04 3.10 11.85
N VAL A 95 -3.09 1.77 11.82
CA VAL A 95 -3.48 1.00 10.63
C VAL A 95 -4.90 1.32 10.18
N GLU A 96 -5.77 1.61 11.12
CA GLU A 96 -7.17 1.98 10.91
C GLU A 96 -7.30 3.29 10.11
N GLU A 97 -6.45 4.28 10.39
CA GLU A 97 -6.44 5.53 9.63
C GLU A 97 -5.89 5.33 8.21
N ALA A 98 -4.83 4.51 8.07
CA ALA A 98 -4.32 4.13 6.75
C ALA A 98 -5.40 3.42 5.91
N ALA A 99 -6.16 2.50 6.53
CA ALA A 99 -7.27 1.81 5.87
C ALA A 99 -8.38 2.78 5.44
N LYS A 100 -8.76 3.71 6.32
CA LYS A 100 -9.75 4.75 6.03
C LYS A 100 -9.32 5.63 4.86
N ILE A 101 -8.07 6.12 4.86
CA ILE A 101 -7.53 6.92 3.75
C ILE A 101 -7.60 6.13 2.43
N MET A 102 -7.22 4.85 2.43
CA MET A 102 -7.30 4.02 1.23
C MET A 102 -8.73 3.88 0.72
N ALA A 103 -9.70 3.65 1.62
CA ALA A 103 -11.11 3.51 1.29
C ALA A 103 -11.70 4.82 0.76
N ASP A 104 -11.51 5.94 1.49
CA ASP A 104 -12.07 7.25 1.15
C ASP A 104 -11.51 7.83 -0.15
N LYS A 105 -10.26 7.47 -0.50
CA LYS A 105 -9.57 7.93 -1.70
C LYS A 105 -9.56 6.91 -2.85
N GLU A 106 -10.18 5.74 -2.64
CA GLU A 106 -10.21 4.63 -3.61
C GLU A 106 -8.82 4.24 -4.13
N ILE A 107 -7.83 4.22 -3.22
CA ILE A 107 -6.44 3.88 -3.52
C ILE A 107 -6.00 2.62 -2.77
N GLY A 108 -5.27 1.74 -3.43
CA GLY A 108 -4.87 0.45 -2.87
C GLY A 108 -3.50 0.44 -2.20
N CYS A 109 -2.89 1.60 -1.94
CA CYS A 109 -1.62 1.69 -1.20
C CYS A 109 -1.30 3.11 -0.76
N LEU A 110 -0.45 3.21 0.26
CA LEU A 110 0.13 4.47 0.74
C LEU A 110 1.63 4.29 0.94
N PRO A 111 2.47 5.12 0.31
CA PRO A 111 3.85 5.27 0.73
C PRO A 111 3.91 5.76 2.17
N VAL A 112 4.83 5.18 2.94
CA VAL A 112 4.98 5.47 4.37
C VAL A 112 6.23 6.31 4.58
N LEU A 113 6.06 7.44 5.25
CA LEU A 113 7.13 8.38 5.52
C LEU A 113 7.53 8.37 7.00
N LYS A 114 8.80 8.66 7.23
CA LYS A 114 9.33 9.11 8.52
C LYS A 114 9.82 10.54 8.34
N GLY A 115 9.02 11.50 8.81
CA GLY A 115 9.19 12.90 8.40
C GLY A 115 8.97 13.05 6.90
N SER A 116 10.03 13.36 6.13
CA SER A 116 10.00 13.46 4.66
C SER A 116 10.61 12.25 3.94
N LEU A 117 11.22 11.32 4.68
CA LEU A 117 11.92 10.15 4.10
C LEU A 117 10.96 8.98 3.86
N LEU A 118 11.01 8.39 2.67
CA LEU A 118 10.29 7.16 2.36
C LEU A 118 10.93 5.99 3.12
N VAL A 119 10.16 5.36 4.03
CA VAL A 119 10.64 4.22 4.83
C VAL A 119 9.90 2.93 4.54
N GLY A 120 8.71 3.01 3.93
CA GLY A 120 7.87 1.85 3.66
C GLY A 120 6.79 2.11 2.62
N ILE A 121 6.03 1.07 2.36
CA ILE A 121 4.75 1.13 1.64
C ILE A 121 3.77 0.20 2.35
N ILE A 122 2.55 0.65 2.57
CA ILE A 122 1.45 -0.16 3.08
C ILE A 122 0.40 -0.32 1.98
N THR A 123 -0.14 -1.54 1.85
CA THR A 123 -1.08 -1.90 0.80
C THR A 123 -2.33 -2.54 1.38
N GLU A 124 -3.41 -2.64 0.58
CA GLU A 124 -4.62 -3.38 0.95
C GLU A 124 -4.31 -4.81 1.41
N SER A 125 -3.36 -5.50 0.76
CA SER A 125 -2.95 -6.85 1.14
C SER A 125 -2.33 -6.90 2.54
N ASP A 126 -1.62 -5.85 2.96
CA ASP A 126 -1.07 -5.74 4.31
C ASP A 126 -2.19 -5.53 5.33
N LEU A 127 -3.19 -4.70 4.99
CA LEU A 127 -4.40 -4.49 5.81
C LEU A 127 -5.18 -5.79 5.96
N PHE A 128 -5.44 -6.53 4.87
CA PHE A 128 -6.13 -7.82 4.95
C PHE A 128 -5.38 -8.82 5.83
N ARG A 129 -4.06 -8.87 5.72
CA ARG A 129 -3.23 -9.73 6.58
C ARG A 129 -3.35 -9.34 8.05
N CYS A 130 -3.33 -8.05 8.33
CA CYS A 130 -3.55 -7.50 9.67
C CYS A 130 -4.93 -7.92 10.22
N PHE A 131 -6.00 -7.81 9.44
CA PHE A 131 -7.33 -8.25 9.85
C PHE A 131 -7.40 -9.75 10.13
N VAL A 132 -6.80 -10.59 9.27
CA VAL A 132 -6.74 -12.04 9.50
C VAL A 132 -6.06 -12.36 10.83
N GLU A 133 -4.99 -11.66 11.19
CA GLU A 133 -4.28 -11.82 12.46
C GLU A 133 -5.10 -11.31 13.65
N MET A 134 -5.66 -10.09 13.56
CA MET A 134 -6.47 -9.48 14.61
C MET A 134 -7.71 -10.30 14.95
N PHE A 135 -8.36 -10.86 13.93
CA PHE A 135 -9.55 -11.69 14.13
C PHE A 135 -9.25 -13.15 14.46
N GLY A 136 -7.97 -13.51 14.60
CA GLY A 136 -7.58 -14.86 14.98
C GLY A 136 -8.00 -15.94 13.98
N ALA A 137 -8.24 -15.59 12.72
CA ALA A 137 -8.76 -16.52 11.71
C ALA A 137 -7.83 -17.70 11.40
N ARG A 138 -6.56 -17.62 11.82
CA ARG A 138 -5.57 -18.70 11.67
C ARG A 138 -5.43 -19.58 12.91
N TYR A 139 -6.06 -19.19 14.01
CA TYR A 139 -5.97 -19.91 15.28
C TYR A 139 -7.35 -20.46 15.64
N GLY A 140 -7.38 -21.70 16.12
CA GLY A 140 -8.59 -22.26 16.72
C GLY A 140 -8.94 -21.48 18.00
N GLY A 141 -10.22 -21.14 18.17
CA GLY A 141 -10.67 -20.40 19.35
C GLY A 141 -12.13 -19.99 19.23
N VAL A 142 -12.66 -19.44 20.31
CA VAL A 142 -14.02 -18.88 20.35
C VAL A 142 -13.90 -17.35 20.21
N ARG A 143 -14.62 -16.79 19.24
CA ARG A 143 -14.77 -15.34 19.12
C ARG A 143 -16.05 -14.92 19.81
N VAL A 144 -15.94 -13.96 20.71
CA VAL A 144 -17.09 -13.36 21.36
C VAL A 144 -17.07 -11.84 21.13
N ILE A 145 -18.20 -11.31 20.70
CA ILE A 145 -18.37 -9.87 20.43
C ILE A 145 -19.31 -9.32 21.50
N PHE A 146 -18.87 -8.29 22.19
CA PHE A 146 -19.67 -7.61 23.22
C PHE A 146 -19.87 -6.14 22.84
N CYS A 147 -21.04 -5.65 23.17
CA CYS A 147 -21.33 -4.23 23.17
C CYS A 147 -21.48 -3.80 24.64
N LEU A 148 -20.58 -2.96 25.11
CA LEU A 148 -20.59 -2.43 26.46
C LEU A 148 -20.81 -0.92 26.42
N ASP A 149 -21.58 -0.40 27.37
CA ASP A 149 -21.68 1.03 27.58
C ASP A 149 -20.30 1.62 27.93
N GLU A 150 -19.96 2.78 27.39
CA GLU A 150 -18.73 3.48 27.71
C GLU A 150 -18.84 4.13 29.10
N LYS A 151 -18.65 3.31 30.15
CA LYS A 151 -18.65 3.73 31.54
C LYS A 151 -17.41 3.18 32.25
N PRO A 152 -16.76 3.96 33.14
CA PRO A 152 -15.63 3.47 33.92
C PRO A 152 -15.95 2.14 34.65
N GLY A 153 -15.03 1.17 34.59
CA GLY A 153 -15.13 -0.10 35.27
C GLY A 153 -16.03 -1.18 34.63
N GLN A 154 -16.71 -0.91 33.53
CA GLN A 154 -17.54 -1.91 32.83
C GLN A 154 -16.72 -3.09 32.31
N LEU A 155 -15.57 -2.84 31.72
CA LEU A 155 -14.67 -3.88 31.21
C LEU A 155 -14.16 -4.77 32.36
N ALA A 156 -13.80 -4.19 33.52
CA ALA A 156 -13.35 -4.91 34.68
C ALA A 156 -14.44 -5.86 35.22
N LYS A 157 -15.67 -5.36 35.41
CA LYS A 157 -16.84 -6.16 35.83
C LYS A 157 -17.16 -7.29 34.84
N PHE A 158 -16.97 -7.05 33.55
CA PHE A 158 -17.22 -8.04 32.52
C PHE A 158 -16.17 -9.16 32.55
N THR A 159 -14.87 -8.81 32.63
CA THR A 159 -13.79 -9.80 32.71
C THR A 159 -13.87 -10.64 34.01
N GLU A 160 -14.27 -10.05 35.13
CA GLU A 160 -14.52 -10.76 36.39
C GLU A 160 -15.64 -11.80 36.24
N LYS A 161 -16.75 -11.45 35.58
CA LYS A 161 -17.84 -12.39 35.29
C LYS A 161 -17.40 -13.56 34.44
N ILE A 162 -16.56 -13.32 33.41
CA ILE A 162 -16.01 -14.41 32.60
C ILE A 162 -15.09 -15.32 33.43
N ALA A 163 -14.20 -14.73 34.23
CA ALA A 163 -13.29 -15.50 35.07
C ALA A 163 -14.03 -16.40 36.10
N ASN A 164 -15.15 -15.92 36.63
CA ASN A 164 -15.97 -16.66 37.59
C ASN A 164 -16.91 -17.70 36.92
N ALA A 165 -17.07 -17.67 35.62
CA ALA A 165 -17.88 -18.62 34.85
C ALA A 165 -17.07 -19.79 34.28
N SER A 166 -15.74 -19.79 34.46
CA SER A 166 -14.80 -20.82 34.03
C SER A 166 -14.52 -21.78 35.16
#